data_f6ee71b7e883f88fced1157103c90b5f
#
_entry.id   f6ee71b7e883f88fced1157103c90b5f
#
_cell.length_a   1.000
_cell.length_b   1.000
_cell.length_c   1.000
_cell.angle_alpha   90.00
_cell.angle_beta   90.00
_cell.angle_gamma   90.00
#
_symmetry.space_group_name_H-M   'P 1'
#
loop_
_entity.id
_entity.type
_entity.pdbx_description
1 polymer ?
#
loop_
_entity_poly.entity_id
_entity_poly.type
_entity_poly.pdbx_seq_one_letter_code
_entity_poly.pdbx_strand_id
1 'polypeptide(L)'
;IINLTSITDDMLKDAPEVDEVVKNFYDWAGDAVLVAHNASFDMGFLNVAYKQIGLEKAKNPVIDTLELGRFLYPEMKNHRLNTLAKKFDIDLTQHHRAIYDTEATGYLLLKMLKDALEKGIEYHDEFNNNMGKGNAYQRARPYHCTLLAQTEAGLKNLFKLISISHIEYFYRVPRLPRSVLQKYREGILVGSGCNKGEIFEGMMQKSPEEVEAHAGFYDYLEVMPKEVNAPLIEMELVRDEKAMEDIIGKIVSLGDKLGIPVVATGNVHYLTENDKIYRKILVNSQGGANPLNRHQLPDVHFRTTNEMLDAFSFLGAEKAKEIVVTNTNKIADMIDVIKPIKDDLYTPR
;
A
#
# COMPACT_ATOMS: atom_id res chain seq x y z
N ILE A 1 -24.55 2.17 -3.28
CA ILE A 1 -24.14 3.27 -4.19
C ILE A 1 -25.12 4.42 -4.06
N ILE A 2 -26.43 4.23 -4.27
CA ILE A 2 -27.45 5.29 -4.24
C ILE A 2 -27.38 6.13 -2.96
N ASN A 3 -27.28 5.49 -1.78
CA ASN A 3 -27.20 6.20 -0.50
C ASN A 3 -25.93 7.05 -0.33
N LEU A 4 -24.85 6.76 -1.07
CA LEU A 4 -23.59 7.48 -1.00
C LEU A 4 -23.49 8.60 -2.03
N THR A 5 -23.90 8.31 -3.28
CA THR A 5 -23.69 9.19 -4.44
C THR A 5 -24.95 9.93 -4.85
N SER A 6 -26.12 9.51 -4.37
CA SER A 6 -27.45 9.97 -4.81
C SER A 6 -27.71 9.73 -6.33
N ILE A 7 -26.95 8.82 -6.96
CA ILE A 7 -27.15 8.43 -8.37
C ILE A 7 -28.13 7.26 -8.39
N THR A 8 -29.27 7.46 -9.05
CA THR A 8 -30.31 6.45 -9.22
C THR A 8 -30.26 5.82 -10.61
N ASP A 9 -30.84 4.62 -10.75
CA ASP A 9 -30.91 3.92 -12.05
C ASP A 9 -31.65 4.76 -13.11
N ASP A 10 -32.65 5.55 -12.71
CA ASP A 10 -33.36 6.46 -13.62
C ASP A 10 -32.46 7.55 -14.21
N MET A 11 -31.49 8.03 -13.44
CA MET A 11 -30.52 9.02 -13.91
C MET A 11 -29.54 8.45 -14.93
N LEU A 12 -29.39 7.13 -14.98
CA LEU A 12 -28.45 6.45 -15.89
C LEU A 12 -29.09 6.02 -17.22
N LYS A 13 -30.44 6.05 -17.34
CA LYS A 13 -31.14 5.55 -18.54
C LYS A 13 -30.72 6.23 -19.83
N ASP A 14 -30.49 7.55 -19.77
CA ASP A 14 -30.11 8.36 -20.94
C ASP A 14 -28.63 8.80 -20.87
N ALA A 15 -27.85 8.21 -19.95
CA ALA A 15 -26.43 8.51 -19.87
C ALA A 15 -25.66 7.88 -21.05
N PRO A 16 -24.67 8.58 -21.60
CA PRO A 16 -23.81 8.01 -22.63
C PRO A 16 -23.02 6.80 -22.11
N GLU A 17 -22.71 5.88 -23.01
CA GLU A 17 -21.88 4.72 -22.69
C GLU A 17 -20.46 5.14 -22.28
N VAL A 18 -19.86 4.37 -21.39
CA VAL A 18 -18.55 4.68 -20.82
C VAL A 18 -17.46 4.83 -21.87
N ASP A 19 -17.52 4.02 -22.93
CA ASP A 19 -16.53 4.03 -24.01
C ASP A 19 -16.56 5.37 -24.79
N GLU A 20 -17.75 5.92 -25.02
CA GLU A 20 -17.92 7.21 -25.66
C GLU A 20 -17.39 8.35 -24.76
N VAL A 21 -17.77 8.34 -23.48
CA VAL A 21 -17.34 9.36 -22.52
C VAL A 21 -15.84 9.35 -22.36
N VAL A 22 -15.22 8.17 -22.23
CA VAL A 22 -13.78 8.01 -22.07
C VAL A 22 -13.02 8.48 -23.29
N LYS A 23 -13.52 8.18 -24.49
CA LYS A 23 -12.91 8.67 -25.74
C LYS A 23 -12.99 10.20 -25.85
N ASN A 24 -14.15 10.76 -25.56
CA ASN A 24 -14.36 12.21 -25.58
C ASN A 24 -13.46 12.91 -24.56
N PHE A 25 -13.29 12.32 -23.37
CA PHE A 25 -12.38 12.83 -22.34
C PHE A 25 -10.92 12.78 -22.80
N TYR A 26 -10.49 11.67 -23.43
CA TYR A 26 -9.14 11.52 -23.97
C TYR A 26 -8.82 12.62 -24.99
N ASP A 27 -9.73 12.82 -25.95
CA ASP A 27 -9.57 13.82 -27.00
C ASP A 27 -9.60 15.26 -26.45
N TRP A 28 -10.45 15.51 -25.42
CA TRP A 28 -10.56 16.80 -24.77
C TRP A 28 -9.37 17.14 -23.89
N ALA A 29 -8.86 16.16 -23.13
CA ALA A 29 -7.75 16.35 -22.19
C ALA A 29 -6.42 16.63 -22.94
N GLY A 30 -6.22 16.02 -24.12
CA GLY A 30 -5.01 16.22 -24.92
C GLY A 30 -3.73 16.04 -24.10
N ASP A 31 -2.91 17.08 -24.02
CA ASP A 31 -1.66 17.15 -23.23
C ASP A 31 -1.80 17.92 -21.91
N ALA A 32 -3.01 18.28 -21.51
CA ALA A 32 -3.26 19.04 -20.28
C ALA A 32 -2.77 18.31 -19.04
N VAL A 33 -2.40 19.08 -18.00
CA VAL A 33 -2.11 18.54 -16.67
C VAL A 33 -3.42 18.06 -16.04
N LEU A 34 -3.49 16.79 -15.68
CA LEU A 34 -4.63 16.22 -14.96
C LEU A 34 -4.49 16.48 -13.46
N VAL A 35 -5.61 16.79 -12.81
CA VAL A 35 -5.63 17.11 -11.38
C VAL A 35 -6.69 16.26 -10.69
N ALA A 36 -6.30 15.59 -9.62
CA ALA A 36 -7.24 14.85 -8.79
C ALA A 36 -6.82 14.86 -7.31
N HIS A 37 -7.73 14.46 -6.44
CA HIS A 37 -7.46 14.31 -5.00
C HIS A 37 -7.32 12.83 -4.64
N ASN A 38 -6.11 12.36 -4.38
CA ASN A 38 -5.70 10.95 -4.36
C ASN A 38 -5.64 10.38 -5.80
N ALA A 39 -4.92 11.07 -6.65
CA ALA A 39 -4.92 10.92 -8.09
C ALA A 39 -4.61 9.49 -8.58
N SER A 40 -3.88 8.68 -7.80
CA SER A 40 -3.60 7.30 -8.16
C SER A 40 -4.88 6.46 -8.33
N PHE A 41 -5.93 6.79 -7.56
CA PHE A 41 -7.23 6.13 -7.68
C PHE A 41 -7.90 6.46 -9.01
N ASP A 42 -8.06 7.75 -9.32
CA ASP A 42 -8.73 8.20 -10.55
C ASP A 42 -7.96 7.78 -11.81
N MET A 43 -6.64 7.93 -11.80
CA MET A 43 -5.77 7.53 -12.90
C MET A 43 -5.76 6.02 -13.12
N GLY A 44 -5.94 5.22 -12.06
CA GLY A 44 -6.09 3.78 -12.15
C GLY A 44 -7.32 3.39 -12.99
N PHE A 45 -8.48 3.95 -12.67
CA PHE A 45 -9.72 3.72 -13.42
C PHE A 45 -9.63 4.25 -14.86
N LEU A 46 -9.10 5.46 -15.03
CA LEU A 46 -8.96 6.07 -16.35
C LEU A 46 -8.08 5.23 -17.28
N ASN A 47 -6.94 4.74 -16.79
CA ASN A 47 -6.04 3.91 -17.60
C ASN A 47 -6.64 2.55 -17.96
N VAL A 48 -7.44 1.95 -17.06
CA VAL A 48 -8.19 0.73 -17.37
C VAL A 48 -9.22 1.00 -18.46
N ALA A 49 -9.97 2.09 -18.36
CA ALA A 49 -10.97 2.47 -19.36
C ALA A 49 -10.32 2.78 -20.72
N TYR A 50 -9.18 3.48 -20.76
CA TYR A 50 -8.42 3.71 -21.99
C TYR A 50 -8.02 2.40 -22.67
N LYS A 51 -7.49 1.45 -21.89
CA LYS A 51 -7.08 0.13 -22.38
C LYS A 51 -8.27 -0.65 -22.96
N GLN A 52 -9.45 -0.58 -22.34
CA GLN A 52 -10.67 -1.28 -22.81
C GLN A 52 -11.11 -0.81 -24.20
N ILE A 53 -10.93 0.46 -24.52
CA ILE A 53 -11.29 1.04 -25.85
C ILE A 53 -10.07 1.12 -26.79
N GLY A 54 -8.95 0.46 -26.48
CA GLY A 54 -7.78 0.37 -27.34
C GLY A 54 -6.89 1.61 -27.37
N LEU A 55 -7.04 2.53 -26.40
CA LEU A 55 -6.18 3.71 -26.27
C LEU A 55 -4.94 3.39 -25.43
N GLU A 56 -3.88 4.19 -25.64
CA GLU A 56 -2.69 4.13 -24.78
C GLU A 56 -2.97 4.69 -23.39
N LYS A 57 -2.17 4.26 -22.41
CA LYS A 57 -2.19 4.82 -21.06
C LYS A 57 -1.97 6.34 -21.10
N ALA A 58 -2.63 7.07 -20.20
CA ALA A 58 -2.47 8.51 -20.08
C ALA A 58 -1.00 8.88 -19.85
N LYS A 59 -0.50 9.79 -20.68
CA LYS A 59 0.87 10.35 -20.60
C LYS A 59 0.90 11.75 -19.97
N ASN A 60 -0.27 12.25 -19.60
CA ASN A 60 -0.46 13.57 -18.99
C ASN A 60 0.33 13.71 -17.70
N PRO A 61 0.95 14.85 -17.43
CA PRO A 61 1.39 15.18 -16.09
C PRO A 61 0.21 15.18 -15.12
N VAL A 62 0.44 14.72 -13.88
CA VAL A 62 -0.63 14.60 -12.87
C VAL A 62 -0.24 15.37 -11.63
N ILE A 63 -1.15 16.22 -11.14
CA ILE A 63 -1.03 16.88 -9.83
C ILE A 63 -2.02 16.20 -8.87
N ASP A 64 -1.48 15.60 -7.80
CA ASP A 64 -2.27 15.05 -6.71
C ASP A 64 -2.42 16.09 -5.60
N THR A 65 -3.63 16.64 -5.44
CA THR A 65 -3.91 17.65 -4.40
C THR A 65 -3.84 17.09 -2.99
N LEU A 66 -3.96 15.78 -2.79
CA LEU A 66 -3.72 15.15 -1.49
C LEU A 66 -2.24 15.20 -1.11
N GLU A 67 -1.35 14.83 -2.02
CA GLU A 67 0.10 14.88 -1.79
C GLU A 67 0.59 16.34 -1.70
N LEU A 68 0.10 17.21 -2.56
CA LEU A 68 0.41 18.63 -2.50
C LEU A 68 -0.06 19.25 -1.18
N GLY A 69 -1.25 18.89 -0.70
CA GLY A 69 -1.76 19.31 0.61
C GLY A 69 -0.90 18.84 1.78
N ARG A 70 -0.43 17.60 1.73
CA ARG A 70 0.51 17.06 2.72
C ARG A 70 1.84 17.81 2.74
N PHE A 71 2.28 18.29 1.60
CA PHE A 71 3.49 19.08 1.47
C PHE A 71 3.31 20.51 1.96
N LEU A 72 2.25 21.19 1.53
CA LEU A 72 2.03 22.62 1.85
C LEU A 72 1.58 22.83 3.29
N TYR A 73 0.78 21.89 3.86
CA TYR A 73 0.12 22.03 5.17
C TYR A 73 0.44 20.85 6.10
N PRO A 74 1.72 20.60 6.40
CA PRO A 74 2.14 19.44 7.19
C PRO A 74 1.59 19.43 8.64
N GLU A 75 1.15 20.58 9.14
CA GLU A 75 0.56 20.75 10.46
C GLU A 75 -0.85 20.17 10.60
N MET A 76 -1.55 19.94 9.50
CA MET A 76 -2.91 19.41 9.52
C MET A 76 -2.94 17.94 9.94
N LYS A 77 -3.94 17.57 10.76
CA LYS A 77 -4.14 16.19 11.24
C LYS A 77 -4.49 15.20 10.10
N ASN A 78 -5.21 15.68 9.09
CA ASN A 78 -5.54 14.92 7.88
C ASN A 78 -5.72 15.88 6.69
N HIS A 79 -5.63 15.33 5.49
CA HIS A 79 -5.68 16.07 4.24
C HIS A 79 -6.81 15.56 3.32
N ARG A 80 -7.90 15.06 3.91
CA ARG A 80 -9.08 14.67 3.13
C ARG A 80 -9.67 15.89 2.42
N LEU A 81 -10.30 15.69 1.27
CA LEU A 81 -10.86 16.77 0.46
C LEU A 81 -11.80 17.67 1.28
N ASN A 82 -12.71 17.08 2.05
CA ASN A 82 -13.62 17.84 2.91
C ASN A 82 -12.92 18.65 4.00
N THR A 83 -11.78 18.16 4.51
CA THR A 83 -11.01 18.89 5.54
C THR A 83 -10.26 20.07 4.93
N LEU A 84 -9.69 19.87 3.75
CA LEU A 84 -9.02 20.95 3.00
C LEU A 84 -10.04 21.96 2.47
N ALA A 85 -11.16 21.53 1.93
CA ALA A 85 -12.26 22.41 1.51
C ALA A 85 -12.72 23.32 2.64
N LYS A 86 -12.95 22.74 3.83
CA LYS A 86 -13.30 23.52 5.03
C LYS A 86 -12.22 24.53 5.45
N LYS A 87 -10.94 24.17 5.34
CA LYS A 87 -9.82 25.10 5.66
C LYS A 87 -9.85 26.34 4.78
N PHE A 88 -10.24 26.18 3.51
CA PHE A 88 -10.20 27.24 2.50
C PHE A 88 -11.56 27.84 2.17
N ASP A 89 -12.60 27.54 2.97
CA ASP A 89 -13.98 27.98 2.75
C ASP A 89 -14.51 27.65 1.34
N ILE A 90 -14.15 26.45 0.86
CA ILE A 90 -14.64 25.91 -0.41
C ILE A 90 -15.92 25.14 -0.14
N ASP A 91 -16.97 25.43 -0.89
CA ASP A 91 -18.25 24.73 -0.77
C ASP A 91 -18.12 23.27 -1.25
N LEU A 92 -18.48 22.34 -0.39
CA LEU A 92 -18.54 20.90 -0.65
C LEU A 92 -19.75 20.29 0.04
N THR A 93 -20.93 20.89 -0.18
CA THR A 93 -22.17 20.47 0.48
C THR A 93 -22.72 19.13 -0.01
N GLN A 94 -22.39 18.73 -1.24
CA GLN A 94 -22.81 17.46 -1.84
C GLN A 94 -21.60 16.52 -2.08
N HIS A 95 -20.87 16.23 -1.02
CA HIS A 95 -19.74 15.31 -1.06
C HIS A 95 -20.15 13.91 -1.56
N HIS A 96 -19.23 13.21 -2.24
CA HIS A 96 -19.41 11.93 -2.93
C HIS A 96 -20.20 11.98 -4.25
N ARG A 97 -20.44 13.16 -4.78
CA ARG A 97 -20.89 13.32 -6.14
C ARG A 97 -19.75 13.94 -6.98
N ALA A 98 -19.24 13.18 -7.95
CA ALA A 98 -17.99 13.47 -8.65
C ALA A 98 -17.86 14.91 -9.18
N ILE A 99 -18.96 15.52 -9.65
CA ILE A 99 -18.93 16.89 -10.17
C ILE A 99 -18.56 17.91 -9.07
N TYR A 100 -19.13 17.77 -7.86
CA TYR A 100 -18.84 18.69 -6.77
C TYR A 100 -17.46 18.44 -6.14
N ASP A 101 -17.04 17.17 -6.06
CA ASP A 101 -15.70 16.81 -5.61
C ASP A 101 -14.65 17.35 -6.60
N THR A 102 -14.92 17.30 -7.91
CA THR A 102 -14.04 17.82 -8.97
C THR A 102 -13.95 19.35 -8.91
N GLU A 103 -15.09 20.04 -8.76
CA GLU A 103 -15.15 21.49 -8.65
C GLU A 103 -14.39 21.96 -7.40
N ALA A 104 -14.64 21.34 -6.25
CA ALA A 104 -13.93 21.64 -5.01
C ALA A 104 -12.41 21.38 -5.15
N THR A 105 -12.01 20.31 -5.83
CA THR A 105 -10.60 20.01 -6.12
C THR A 105 -9.95 21.09 -6.99
N GLY A 106 -10.67 21.61 -7.98
CA GLY A 106 -10.22 22.72 -8.81
C GLY A 106 -9.98 24.00 -8.00
N TYR A 107 -10.95 24.42 -7.19
CA TYR A 107 -10.77 25.57 -6.31
C TYR A 107 -9.65 25.37 -5.29
N LEU A 108 -9.54 24.17 -4.74
CA LEU A 108 -8.48 23.81 -3.82
C LEU A 108 -7.10 23.94 -4.49
N LEU A 109 -6.95 23.45 -5.72
CA LEU A 109 -5.71 23.59 -6.47
C LEU A 109 -5.31 25.05 -6.63
N LEU A 110 -6.23 25.94 -7.00
CA LEU A 110 -5.95 27.37 -7.16
C LEU A 110 -5.40 27.99 -5.87
N LYS A 111 -5.94 27.60 -4.72
CA LYS A 111 -5.41 28.05 -3.41
C LYS A 111 -4.01 27.49 -3.14
N MET A 112 -3.82 26.19 -3.42
CA MET A 112 -2.54 25.52 -3.22
C MET A 112 -1.43 26.06 -4.14
N LEU A 113 -1.75 26.39 -5.39
CA LEU A 113 -0.80 27.00 -6.32
C LEU A 113 -0.33 28.37 -5.82
N LYS A 114 -1.25 29.18 -5.27
CA LYS A 114 -0.88 30.46 -4.66
C LYS A 114 0.10 30.27 -3.50
N ASP A 115 -0.21 29.33 -2.59
CA ASP A 115 0.64 29.06 -1.43
C ASP A 115 1.98 28.43 -1.85
N ALA A 116 2.03 27.69 -2.97
CA ALA A 116 3.24 27.14 -3.56
C ALA A 116 4.13 28.25 -4.15
N LEU A 117 3.53 29.22 -4.85
CA LEU A 117 4.25 30.40 -5.35
C LEU A 117 4.89 31.21 -4.22
N GLU A 118 4.19 31.39 -3.09
CA GLU A 118 4.74 32.04 -1.90
C GLU A 118 5.95 31.28 -1.29
N LYS A 119 6.08 29.97 -1.59
CA LYS A 119 7.22 29.13 -1.22
C LYS A 119 8.31 29.07 -2.32
N GLY A 120 8.18 29.86 -3.38
CA GLY A 120 9.13 29.91 -4.49
C GLY A 120 9.06 28.74 -5.45
N ILE A 121 7.91 28.06 -5.54
CA ILE A 121 7.67 26.98 -6.52
C ILE A 121 6.84 27.58 -7.65
N GLU A 122 7.44 27.76 -8.81
CA GLU A 122 6.83 28.45 -9.95
C GLU A 122 6.27 27.47 -10.99
N TYR A 123 6.88 26.29 -11.11
CA TYR A 123 6.53 25.28 -12.11
C TYR A 123 6.05 23.99 -11.47
N HIS A 124 5.10 23.30 -12.13
CA HIS A 124 4.49 22.07 -11.61
C HIS A 124 5.48 20.90 -11.49
N ASP A 125 6.52 20.84 -12.31
CA ASP A 125 7.57 19.82 -12.25
C ASP A 125 8.52 19.99 -11.05
N GLU A 126 8.57 21.20 -10.47
CA GLU A 126 9.34 21.47 -9.25
C GLU A 126 8.69 20.86 -7.99
N PHE A 127 7.39 20.52 -8.02
CA PHE A 127 6.72 19.92 -6.86
C PHE A 127 7.43 18.66 -6.39
N ASN A 128 7.73 17.72 -7.27
CA ASN A 128 8.40 16.47 -6.92
C ASN A 128 9.78 16.69 -6.29
N ASN A 129 10.54 17.64 -6.82
CA ASN A 129 11.88 17.98 -6.32
C ASN A 129 11.84 18.60 -4.91
N ASN A 130 10.79 19.34 -4.60
CA ASN A 130 10.61 19.99 -3.30
C ASN A 130 9.89 19.08 -2.30
N MET A 131 8.92 18.29 -2.73
CA MET A 131 8.19 17.34 -1.88
C MET A 131 9.07 16.23 -1.31
N GLY A 132 10.13 15.83 -2.01
CA GLY A 132 11.09 14.82 -1.57
C GLY A 132 12.10 15.30 -0.52
N LYS A 133 12.13 16.60 -0.19
CA LYS A 133 13.10 17.18 0.75
C LYS A 133 12.57 17.21 2.20
N GLY A 134 13.48 17.19 3.15
CA GLY A 134 13.17 17.37 4.58
C GLY A 134 12.35 16.20 5.15
N ASN A 135 11.21 16.50 5.77
CA ASN A 135 10.36 15.55 6.50
C ASN A 135 9.36 14.79 5.62
N ALA A 136 9.66 14.56 4.34
CA ALA A 136 8.79 13.83 3.41
C ALA A 136 8.37 12.43 3.96
N TYR A 137 9.30 11.75 4.65
CA TYR A 137 9.02 10.45 5.28
C TYR A 137 7.91 10.49 6.34
N GLN A 138 7.66 11.64 6.98
CA GLN A 138 6.58 11.80 7.96
C GLN A 138 5.21 11.85 7.29
N ARG A 139 5.14 12.35 6.07
CA ARG A 139 3.91 12.54 5.29
C ARG A 139 3.54 11.30 4.48
N ALA A 140 4.55 10.58 3.98
CA ALA A 140 4.35 9.38 3.21
C ALA A 140 3.65 8.28 4.03
N ARG A 141 2.77 7.51 3.38
CA ARG A 141 2.21 6.30 3.97
C ARG A 141 3.30 5.22 4.01
N PRO A 142 3.66 4.69 5.18
CA PRO A 142 4.63 3.60 5.23
C PRO A 142 3.97 2.28 4.86
N TYR A 143 4.70 1.43 4.15
CA TYR A 143 4.35 0.05 3.89
C TYR A 143 5.16 -0.87 4.79
N HIS A 144 4.59 -2.03 5.13
CA HIS A 144 5.34 -3.08 5.79
C HIS A 144 6.23 -3.81 4.79
N CYS A 145 7.43 -4.18 5.19
CA CYS A 145 8.29 -5.12 4.48
C CYS A 145 8.99 -6.03 5.50
N THR A 146 9.38 -7.21 5.06
CA THR A 146 10.17 -8.15 5.85
C THR A 146 11.64 -8.03 5.47
N LEU A 147 12.52 -7.95 6.44
CA LEU A 147 13.96 -7.93 6.23
C LEU A 147 14.58 -9.17 6.89
N LEU A 148 15.27 -9.99 6.10
CA LEU A 148 16.01 -11.15 6.60
C LEU A 148 17.51 -10.92 6.42
N ALA A 149 18.26 -11.03 7.50
CA ALA A 149 19.72 -11.02 7.42
C ALA A 149 20.17 -12.34 6.77
N GLN A 150 20.74 -12.26 5.56
CA GLN A 150 21.26 -13.39 4.81
C GLN A 150 22.69 -13.77 5.22
N THR A 151 23.50 -12.77 5.56
CA THR A 151 24.90 -12.92 5.90
C THR A 151 25.27 -12.13 7.15
N GLU A 152 26.46 -12.34 7.73
CA GLU A 152 26.99 -11.52 8.83
C GLU A 152 27.04 -10.02 8.49
N ALA A 153 27.38 -9.68 7.23
CA ALA A 153 27.33 -8.29 6.74
C ALA A 153 25.91 -7.78 6.73
N GLY A 154 24.95 -8.61 6.30
CA GLY A 154 23.52 -8.32 6.34
C GLY A 154 22.99 -8.10 7.74
N LEU A 155 23.42 -8.89 8.73
CA LEU A 155 23.06 -8.67 10.13
C LEU A 155 23.53 -7.30 10.63
N LYS A 156 24.78 -6.92 10.33
CA LYS A 156 25.30 -5.60 10.64
C LYS A 156 24.52 -4.47 9.97
N ASN A 157 24.15 -4.66 8.72
CA ASN A 157 23.33 -3.70 7.98
C ASN A 157 21.91 -3.61 8.54
N LEU A 158 21.31 -4.73 8.93
CA LEU A 158 20.00 -4.76 9.59
C LEU A 158 20.01 -3.95 10.91
N PHE A 159 21.02 -4.10 11.76
CA PHE A 159 21.17 -3.28 12.97
C PHE A 159 21.30 -1.78 12.67
N LYS A 160 22.05 -1.43 11.60
CA LYS A 160 22.15 -0.02 11.16
C LYS A 160 20.79 0.51 10.68
N LEU A 161 20.06 -0.26 9.86
CA LEU A 161 18.74 0.12 9.38
C LEU A 161 17.75 0.33 10.53
N ILE A 162 17.74 -0.57 11.53
CA ILE A 162 16.93 -0.42 12.74
C ILE A 162 17.30 0.88 13.47
N SER A 163 18.58 1.14 13.68
CA SER A 163 19.07 2.36 14.35
C SER A 163 18.64 3.61 13.59
N ILE A 164 18.86 3.64 12.29
CA ILE A 164 18.50 4.77 11.41
C ILE A 164 16.97 5.00 11.44
N SER A 165 16.17 3.92 11.40
CA SER A 165 14.71 4.04 11.42
C SER A 165 14.17 4.64 12.72
N HIS A 166 14.87 4.46 13.83
CA HIS A 166 14.48 4.99 15.14
C HIS A 166 15.07 6.37 15.45
N ILE A 167 16.27 6.66 14.95
CA ILE A 167 16.99 7.91 15.28
C ILE A 167 16.67 9.00 14.25
N GLU A 168 16.70 8.65 12.96
CA GLU A 168 16.59 9.64 11.88
C GLU A 168 15.19 9.74 11.28
N TYR A 169 14.48 8.59 11.17
CA TYR A 169 13.20 8.50 10.43
C TYR A 169 12.02 8.05 11.29
N PHE A 170 12.10 8.18 12.59
CA PHE A 170 10.98 7.86 13.48
C PHE A 170 9.85 8.90 13.35
N TYR A 171 8.68 8.45 12.97
CA TYR A 171 7.45 9.24 13.06
C TYR A 171 6.27 8.33 13.36
N ARG A 172 5.80 8.34 14.62
CA ARG A 172 4.79 7.43 15.20
C ARG A 172 5.23 5.96 15.25
N VAL A 173 5.89 5.50 14.20
CA VAL A 173 6.52 4.17 14.06
C VAL A 173 7.87 4.35 13.39
N PRO A 174 8.82 3.40 13.56
CA PRO A 174 10.06 3.39 12.81
C PRO A 174 9.78 3.29 11.31
N ARG A 175 10.46 4.09 10.50
CA ARG A 175 10.31 4.15 9.04
C ARG A 175 11.66 4.12 8.37
N LEU A 176 11.69 3.68 7.13
CA LEU A 176 12.88 3.73 6.29
C LEU A 176 12.51 4.20 4.90
N PRO A 177 13.13 5.28 4.40
CA PRO A 177 13.08 5.59 2.98
C PRO A 177 13.67 4.44 2.16
N ARG A 178 13.08 4.14 1.00
CA ARG A 178 13.56 3.08 0.09
C ARG A 178 15.04 3.27 -0.31
N SER A 179 15.47 4.52 -0.51
CA SER A 179 16.87 4.87 -0.81
C SER A 179 17.83 4.49 0.31
N VAL A 180 17.42 4.63 1.57
CA VAL A 180 18.23 4.22 2.72
C VAL A 180 18.30 2.70 2.81
N LEU A 181 17.17 2.00 2.63
CA LEU A 181 17.16 0.54 2.56
C LEU A 181 18.06 0.03 1.45
N GLN A 182 17.99 0.63 0.25
CA GLN A 182 18.83 0.25 -0.88
C GLN A 182 20.32 0.45 -0.61
N LYS A 183 20.70 1.51 0.11
CA LYS A 183 22.09 1.79 0.50
C LYS A 183 22.70 0.71 1.40
N TYR A 184 21.90 0.09 2.25
CA TYR A 184 22.33 -0.93 3.23
C TYR A 184 21.77 -2.33 2.90
N ARG A 185 21.42 -2.58 1.64
CA ARG A 185 20.76 -3.83 1.22
C ARG A 185 21.69 -5.04 1.16
N GLU A 186 23.00 -4.83 1.10
CA GLU A 186 23.96 -5.92 1.02
C GLU A 186 23.77 -6.94 2.15
N GLY A 187 23.60 -8.21 1.77
CA GLY A 187 23.38 -9.34 2.68
C GLY A 187 21.99 -9.34 3.37
N ILE A 188 21.02 -8.60 2.83
CA ILE A 188 19.64 -8.57 3.31
C ILE A 188 18.70 -9.01 2.18
N LEU A 189 17.82 -9.97 2.49
CA LEU A 189 16.67 -10.29 1.66
C LEU A 189 15.47 -9.44 2.08
N VAL A 190 14.77 -8.88 1.11
CA VAL A 190 13.60 -8.02 1.32
C VAL A 190 12.35 -8.72 0.82
N GLY A 191 11.44 -9.03 1.72
CA GLY A 191 10.11 -9.57 1.44
C GLY A 191 9.04 -8.50 1.35
N SER A 192 7.98 -8.76 0.59
CA SER A 192 6.90 -7.80 0.36
C SER A 192 5.98 -7.57 1.57
N GLY A 193 6.15 -8.34 2.64
CA GLY A 193 5.44 -8.20 3.90
C GLY A 193 3.98 -8.68 3.86
N CYS A 194 3.18 -8.17 4.79
CA CYS A 194 1.79 -8.58 5.03
C CYS A 194 0.79 -7.78 4.15
N ASN A 195 -0.49 -7.85 4.53
CA ASN A 195 -1.57 -7.09 3.89
C ASN A 195 -1.43 -5.55 3.99
N LYS A 196 -0.48 -5.05 4.77
CA LYS A 196 -0.05 -3.63 4.80
C LYS A 196 1.22 -3.39 3.99
N GLY A 197 1.69 -4.40 3.25
CA GLY A 197 2.79 -4.29 2.31
C GLY A 197 2.37 -3.61 1.01
N GLU A 198 3.34 -3.04 0.31
CA GLU A 198 3.10 -2.28 -0.92
C GLU A 198 2.46 -3.13 -2.02
N ILE A 199 2.87 -4.40 -2.14
CA ILE A 199 2.35 -5.30 -3.18
C ILE A 199 0.90 -5.68 -2.90
N PHE A 200 0.57 -6.11 -1.67
CA PHE A 200 -0.79 -6.48 -1.32
C PHE A 200 -1.76 -5.30 -1.43
N GLU A 201 -1.40 -4.14 -0.86
CA GLU A 201 -2.22 -2.93 -0.99
C GLU A 201 -2.34 -2.46 -2.44
N GLY A 202 -1.26 -2.58 -3.20
CA GLY A 202 -1.27 -2.28 -4.63
C GLY A 202 -2.27 -3.12 -5.41
N MET A 203 -2.35 -4.43 -5.12
CA MET A 203 -3.33 -5.32 -5.77
C MET A 203 -4.80 -4.93 -5.51
N MET A 204 -5.08 -4.22 -4.40
CA MET A 204 -6.41 -3.72 -4.09
C MET A 204 -6.71 -2.36 -4.75
N GLN A 205 -5.69 -1.54 -5.02
CA GLN A 205 -5.90 -0.11 -5.27
C GLN A 205 -5.21 0.44 -6.51
N LYS A 206 -4.25 -0.30 -7.10
CA LYS A 206 -3.41 0.17 -8.20
C LYS A 206 -3.61 -0.65 -9.48
N SER A 207 -3.14 -0.11 -10.59
CA SER A 207 -3.10 -0.87 -11.83
C SER A 207 -2.06 -2.01 -11.76
N PRO A 208 -2.28 -3.11 -12.51
CA PRO A 208 -1.32 -4.21 -12.56
C PRO A 208 0.10 -3.76 -12.94
N GLU A 209 0.22 -2.80 -13.84
CA GLU A 209 1.50 -2.27 -14.32
C GLU A 209 2.25 -1.52 -13.21
N GLU A 210 1.54 -0.78 -12.35
CA GLU A 210 2.15 -0.08 -11.21
C GLU A 210 2.65 -1.07 -10.16
N VAL A 211 1.86 -2.12 -9.87
CA VAL A 211 2.27 -3.16 -8.92
C VAL A 211 3.48 -3.92 -9.44
N GLU A 212 3.50 -4.25 -10.74
CA GLU A 212 4.63 -4.91 -11.40
C GLU A 212 5.92 -4.07 -11.32
N ALA A 213 5.83 -2.76 -11.55
CA ALA A 213 6.96 -1.84 -11.44
C ALA A 213 7.55 -1.80 -10.02
N HIS A 214 6.72 -1.98 -8.99
CA HIS A 214 7.18 -2.01 -7.60
C HIS A 214 7.69 -3.38 -7.16
N ALA A 215 7.19 -4.48 -7.75
CA ALA A 215 7.52 -5.84 -7.34
C ALA A 215 9.01 -6.18 -7.49
N GLY A 216 9.68 -5.65 -8.51
CA GLY A 216 11.12 -5.83 -8.74
C GLY A 216 12.03 -5.30 -7.62
N PHE A 217 11.49 -4.57 -6.66
CA PHE A 217 12.24 -4.14 -5.47
C PHE A 217 12.45 -5.28 -4.46
N TYR A 218 11.59 -6.28 -4.45
CA TYR A 218 11.57 -7.36 -3.46
C TYR A 218 12.32 -8.60 -3.96
N ASP A 219 13.01 -9.28 -3.06
CA ASP A 219 13.69 -10.54 -3.35
C ASP A 219 12.71 -11.72 -3.36
N TYR A 220 11.60 -11.59 -2.61
CA TYR A 220 10.48 -12.53 -2.61
C TYR A 220 9.18 -11.83 -2.26
N LEU A 221 8.06 -12.38 -2.73
CA LEU A 221 6.72 -11.89 -2.41
C LEU A 221 6.10 -12.78 -1.33
N GLU A 222 5.27 -12.17 -0.48
CA GLU A 222 4.60 -12.89 0.60
C GLU A 222 3.08 -12.90 0.38
N VAL A 223 2.48 -14.05 0.65
CA VAL A 223 1.04 -14.23 0.74
C VAL A 223 0.68 -14.89 2.08
N MET A 224 -0.50 -14.61 2.58
CA MET A 224 -0.99 -15.14 3.85
C MET A 224 -2.34 -15.83 3.65
N PRO A 225 -2.70 -16.80 4.51
CA PRO A 225 -4.03 -17.39 4.50
C PRO A 225 -5.13 -16.32 4.50
N LYS A 226 -6.22 -16.55 3.78
CA LYS A 226 -7.33 -15.58 3.68
C LYS A 226 -7.91 -15.21 5.05
N GLU A 227 -7.91 -16.14 6.00
CA GLU A 227 -8.38 -15.95 7.38
C GLU A 227 -7.55 -14.89 8.14
N VAL A 228 -6.26 -14.79 7.82
CA VAL A 228 -5.38 -13.74 8.35
C VAL A 228 -5.82 -12.35 7.85
N ASN A 229 -6.40 -12.29 6.66
CA ASN A 229 -6.85 -11.07 6.01
C ASN A 229 -8.36 -10.81 6.17
N ALA A 230 -9.10 -11.65 6.91
CA ALA A 230 -10.54 -11.51 7.12
C ALA A 230 -10.99 -10.12 7.60
N PRO A 231 -10.23 -9.37 8.44
CA PRO A 231 -10.58 -8.00 8.79
C PRO A 231 -10.72 -7.03 7.61
N LEU A 232 -10.08 -7.30 6.47
CA LEU A 232 -10.24 -6.45 5.28
C LEU A 232 -11.63 -6.60 4.65
N ILE A 233 -12.26 -7.78 4.78
CA ILE A 233 -13.64 -8.02 4.35
C ILE A 233 -14.60 -7.34 5.31
N GLU A 234 -14.39 -7.45 6.63
CA GLU A 234 -15.19 -6.77 7.64
C GLU A 234 -15.15 -5.23 7.48
N MET A 235 -14.01 -4.68 7.08
CA MET A 235 -13.82 -3.26 6.78
C MET A 235 -14.34 -2.84 5.40
N GLU A 236 -14.94 -3.76 4.65
CA GLU A 236 -15.43 -3.53 3.27
C GLU A 236 -14.34 -3.08 2.27
N LEU A 237 -13.07 -3.33 2.60
CA LEU A 237 -11.93 -3.05 1.71
C LEU A 237 -11.76 -4.15 0.65
N VAL A 238 -12.23 -5.36 0.94
CA VAL A 238 -12.32 -6.50 0.03
C VAL A 238 -13.74 -7.03 0.10
N ARG A 239 -14.35 -7.31 -1.04
CA ARG A 239 -15.79 -7.64 -1.13
C ARG A 239 -16.17 -8.91 -0.38
N ASP A 240 -15.41 -9.98 -0.56
CA ASP A 240 -15.70 -11.32 -0.05
C ASP A 240 -14.43 -12.20 -0.04
N GLU A 241 -14.56 -13.42 0.47
CA GLU A 241 -13.46 -14.41 0.49
C GLU A 241 -12.94 -14.73 -0.91
N LYS A 242 -13.82 -14.81 -1.92
CA LYS A 242 -13.41 -15.09 -3.29
C LYS A 242 -12.54 -13.97 -3.86
N ALA A 243 -12.90 -12.72 -3.61
CA ALA A 243 -12.07 -11.58 -3.99
C ALA A 243 -10.72 -11.59 -3.26
N MET A 244 -10.67 -12.08 -2.02
CA MET A 244 -9.40 -12.28 -1.29
C MET A 244 -8.53 -13.36 -1.94
N GLU A 245 -9.12 -14.51 -2.31
CA GLU A 245 -8.41 -15.55 -3.05
C GLU A 245 -7.89 -15.05 -4.40
N ASP A 246 -8.66 -14.22 -5.10
CA ASP A 246 -8.26 -13.61 -6.36
C ASP A 246 -7.07 -12.65 -6.20
N ILE A 247 -7.02 -11.85 -5.11
CA ILE A 247 -5.87 -11.00 -4.78
C ILE A 247 -4.62 -11.86 -4.54
N ILE A 248 -4.74 -12.90 -3.73
CA ILE A 248 -3.63 -13.83 -3.44
C ILE A 248 -3.15 -14.49 -4.74
N GLY A 249 -4.08 -14.99 -5.57
CA GLY A 249 -3.78 -15.60 -6.86
C GLY A 249 -3.06 -14.66 -7.82
N LYS A 250 -3.44 -13.38 -7.84
CA LYS A 250 -2.75 -12.35 -8.64
C LYS A 250 -1.32 -12.09 -8.16
N ILE A 251 -1.07 -12.09 -6.85
CA ILE A 251 0.31 -11.96 -6.30
C ILE A 251 1.15 -13.15 -6.72
N VAL A 252 0.60 -14.37 -6.64
CA VAL A 252 1.28 -15.60 -7.08
C VAL A 252 1.61 -15.52 -8.57
N SER A 253 0.64 -15.16 -9.40
CA SER A 253 0.82 -15.01 -10.85
C SER A 253 1.85 -13.91 -11.19
N LEU A 254 1.90 -12.83 -10.41
CA LEU A 254 2.90 -11.78 -10.57
C LEU A 254 4.31 -12.31 -10.29
N GLY A 255 4.48 -13.10 -9.22
CA GLY A 255 5.74 -13.76 -8.92
C GLY A 255 6.21 -14.69 -10.05
N ASP A 256 5.30 -15.53 -10.56
CA ASP A 256 5.57 -16.40 -11.72
C ASP A 256 6.01 -15.58 -12.95
N LYS A 257 5.30 -14.51 -13.26
CA LYS A 257 5.61 -13.63 -14.40
C LYS A 257 6.99 -13.00 -14.30
N LEU A 258 7.39 -12.57 -13.10
CA LEU A 258 8.64 -11.85 -12.86
C LEU A 258 9.81 -12.76 -12.44
N GLY A 259 9.57 -14.05 -12.24
CA GLY A 259 10.57 -14.98 -11.71
C GLY A 259 10.95 -14.70 -10.24
N ILE A 260 10.08 -14.04 -9.49
CA ILE A 260 10.27 -13.72 -8.07
C ILE A 260 9.56 -14.80 -7.25
N PRO A 261 10.26 -15.51 -6.34
CA PRO A 261 9.62 -16.54 -5.54
C PRO A 261 8.52 -15.96 -4.65
N VAL A 262 7.38 -16.63 -4.60
CA VAL A 262 6.29 -16.31 -3.68
C VAL A 262 6.31 -17.30 -2.53
N VAL A 263 6.23 -16.82 -1.30
CA VAL A 263 6.21 -17.64 -0.07
C VAL A 263 4.93 -17.43 0.72
N ALA A 264 4.40 -18.50 1.27
CA ALA A 264 3.27 -18.47 2.18
C ALA A 264 3.76 -18.26 3.62
N THR A 265 3.33 -17.17 4.26
CA THR A 265 3.67 -16.83 5.65
C THR A 265 2.40 -16.75 6.51
N GLY A 266 2.53 -16.98 7.82
CA GLY A 266 1.37 -17.15 8.72
C GLY A 266 0.97 -15.92 9.52
N ASN A 267 1.79 -14.85 9.54
CA ASN A 267 1.61 -13.71 10.45
C ASN A 267 1.33 -14.14 11.90
N VAL A 268 2.10 -15.11 12.39
CA VAL A 268 1.86 -15.80 13.67
C VAL A 268 1.99 -14.87 14.88
N HIS A 269 0.99 -14.89 15.76
CA HIS A 269 0.99 -14.12 17.00
C HIS A 269 0.67 -14.97 18.25
N TYR A 270 0.20 -16.20 18.07
CA TYR A 270 -0.05 -17.15 19.16
C TYR A 270 0.07 -18.59 18.64
N LEU A 271 0.21 -19.57 19.57
CA LEU A 271 0.55 -20.94 19.21
C LEU A 271 -0.66 -21.72 18.67
N THR A 272 -1.76 -21.75 19.39
CA THR A 272 -2.94 -22.52 19.04
C THR A 272 -4.15 -21.62 18.82
N GLU A 273 -5.17 -22.10 18.12
CA GLU A 273 -6.42 -21.35 17.92
C GLU A 273 -7.06 -20.89 19.24
N ASN A 274 -6.97 -21.72 20.28
CA ASN A 274 -7.51 -21.40 21.59
C ASN A 274 -6.81 -20.20 22.26
N ASP A 275 -5.57 -19.93 21.89
CA ASP A 275 -4.76 -18.82 22.45
C ASP A 275 -5.19 -17.45 21.91
N LYS A 276 -6.10 -17.41 20.93
CA LYS A 276 -6.69 -16.18 20.42
C LYS A 276 -7.27 -15.31 21.55
N ILE A 277 -7.81 -15.94 22.60
CA ILE A 277 -8.36 -15.22 23.75
C ILE A 277 -7.31 -14.40 24.49
N TYR A 278 -6.09 -14.92 24.66
CA TYR A 278 -5.00 -14.22 25.34
C TYR A 278 -4.56 -12.98 24.53
N ARG A 279 -4.47 -13.13 23.20
CA ARG A 279 -4.22 -12.00 22.32
C ARG A 279 -5.31 -10.93 22.43
N LYS A 280 -6.59 -11.34 22.48
CA LYS A 280 -7.72 -10.42 22.66
C LYS A 280 -7.60 -9.62 23.95
N ILE A 281 -7.21 -10.28 25.05
CA ILE A 281 -6.99 -9.63 26.35
C ILE A 281 -5.85 -8.60 26.24
N LEU A 282 -4.69 -9.00 25.65
CA LEU A 282 -3.54 -8.12 25.47
C LEU A 282 -3.87 -6.88 24.63
N VAL A 283 -4.57 -7.07 23.50
CA VAL A 283 -4.98 -5.95 22.64
C VAL A 283 -5.93 -5.01 23.37
N ASN A 284 -6.90 -5.54 24.11
CA ASN A 284 -7.84 -4.75 24.90
C ASN A 284 -7.17 -4.01 26.08
N SER A 285 -6.16 -4.60 26.69
CA SER A 285 -5.42 -3.97 27.80
C SER A 285 -4.62 -2.72 27.37
N GLN A 286 -4.30 -2.60 26.09
CA GLN A 286 -3.60 -1.44 25.53
C GLN A 286 -4.49 -0.20 25.37
N GLY A 287 -5.74 -0.28 25.76
CA GLY A 287 -6.71 0.82 25.79
C GLY A 287 -7.45 1.06 24.50
N GLY A 288 -8.55 1.83 24.59
CA GLY A 288 -9.53 2.04 23.51
C GLY A 288 -9.04 2.79 22.27
N ALA A 289 -7.80 3.30 22.28
CA ALA A 289 -7.17 3.93 21.11
C ALA A 289 -6.55 2.91 20.13
N ASN A 290 -6.41 1.62 20.52
CA ASN A 290 -5.84 0.62 19.65
C ASN A 290 -6.82 0.27 18.50
N PRO A 291 -6.43 0.50 17.23
CA PRO A 291 -7.29 0.18 16.08
C PRO A 291 -7.75 -1.29 16.01
N LEU A 292 -6.96 -2.21 16.57
CA LEU A 292 -7.28 -3.64 16.63
C LEU A 292 -8.51 -3.95 17.51
N ASN A 293 -8.90 -3.04 18.41
CA ASN A 293 -10.11 -3.21 19.24
C ASN A 293 -11.42 -2.94 18.49
N ARG A 294 -11.34 -2.40 17.27
CA ARG A 294 -12.52 -1.99 16.49
C ARG A 294 -13.08 -3.11 15.62
N HIS A 295 -12.30 -4.15 15.37
CA HIS A 295 -12.63 -5.25 14.46
C HIS A 295 -12.35 -6.59 15.13
N GLN A 296 -12.91 -7.66 14.57
CA GLN A 296 -12.56 -9.01 15.02
C GLN A 296 -11.06 -9.25 14.75
N LEU A 297 -10.40 -9.88 15.73
CA LEU A 297 -9.02 -10.27 15.54
C LEU A 297 -8.93 -11.39 14.50
N PRO A 298 -7.97 -11.30 13.56
CA PRO A 298 -7.75 -12.35 12.57
C PRO A 298 -7.26 -13.65 13.23
N ASP A 299 -7.37 -14.76 12.49
CA ASP A 299 -6.81 -16.04 12.91
C ASP A 299 -5.34 -16.13 12.52
N VAL A 300 -4.47 -15.88 13.52
CA VAL A 300 -3.02 -15.77 13.37
C VAL A 300 -2.27 -16.74 14.27
N HIS A 301 -2.81 -17.96 14.43
CA HIS A 301 -2.15 -19.06 15.13
C HIS A 301 -1.01 -19.66 14.30
N PHE A 302 -0.14 -20.41 14.95
CA PHE A 302 0.92 -21.16 14.28
C PHE A 302 0.33 -22.36 13.55
N ARG A 303 0.24 -22.27 12.22
CA ARG A 303 -0.26 -23.34 11.36
C ARG A 303 0.83 -24.35 11.05
N THR A 304 0.49 -25.64 11.10
CA THR A 304 1.31 -26.72 10.57
C THR A 304 1.43 -26.65 9.04
N THR A 305 2.36 -27.38 8.48
CA THR A 305 2.51 -27.47 7.02
C THR A 305 1.22 -27.91 6.33
N ASN A 306 0.51 -28.89 6.90
CA ASN A 306 -0.76 -29.37 6.33
C ASN A 306 -1.84 -28.29 6.38
N GLU A 307 -1.99 -27.59 7.49
CA GLU A 307 -2.94 -26.50 7.63
C GLU A 307 -2.61 -25.34 6.65
N MET A 308 -1.33 -25.07 6.42
CA MET A 308 -0.93 -24.10 5.40
C MET A 308 -1.25 -24.58 3.98
N LEU A 309 -1.00 -25.85 3.66
CA LEU A 309 -1.36 -26.43 2.36
C LEU A 309 -2.87 -26.38 2.11
N ASP A 310 -3.68 -26.68 3.14
CA ASP A 310 -5.14 -26.62 3.07
C ASP A 310 -5.63 -25.17 2.86
N ALA A 311 -5.02 -24.19 3.56
CA ALA A 311 -5.36 -22.77 3.44
C ALA A 311 -5.14 -22.20 2.03
N PHE A 312 -4.21 -22.79 1.26
CA PHE A 312 -3.91 -22.38 -0.12
C PHE A 312 -4.39 -23.37 -1.17
N SER A 313 -5.24 -24.35 -0.80
CA SER A 313 -5.76 -25.38 -1.71
C SER A 313 -6.52 -24.84 -2.92
N PHE A 314 -7.08 -23.61 -2.81
CA PHE A 314 -7.76 -22.92 -3.91
C PHE A 314 -6.83 -22.57 -5.10
N LEU A 315 -5.51 -22.56 -4.90
CA LEU A 315 -4.50 -22.40 -5.96
C LEU A 315 -4.17 -23.70 -6.70
N GLY A 316 -4.68 -24.84 -6.22
CA GLY A 316 -4.31 -26.17 -6.66
C GLY A 316 -3.10 -26.74 -5.90
N ALA A 317 -3.02 -28.07 -5.79
CA ALA A 317 -2.07 -28.76 -4.91
C ALA A 317 -0.59 -28.46 -5.22
N GLU A 318 -0.25 -28.39 -6.50
CA GLU A 318 1.15 -28.10 -6.93
C GLU A 318 1.58 -26.70 -6.56
N LYS A 319 0.75 -25.69 -6.85
CA LYS A 319 1.05 -24.29 -6.53
C LYS A 319 1.05 -24.04 -5.03
N ALA A 320 0.10 -24.64 -4.27
CA ALA A 320 0.10 -24.59 -2.82
C ALA A 320 1.41 -25.17 -2.25
N LYS A 321 1.85 -26.36 -2.72
CA LYS A 321 3.13 -26.94 -2.30
C LYS A 321 4.32 -26.08 -2.67
N GLU A 322 4.29 -25.46 -3.84
CA GLU A 322 5.37 -24.55 -4.27
C GLU A 322 5.56 -23.40 -3.29
N ILE A 323 4.50 -22.66 -2.97
CA ILE A 323 4.60 -21.46 -2.12
C ILE A 323 4.75 -21.78 -0.63
N VAL A 324 4.17 -22.90 -0.15
CA VAL A 324 4.21 -23.27 1.28
C VAL A 324 5.48 -24.03 1.64
N VAL A 325 5.99 -24.90 0.75
CA VAL A 325 7.10 -25.80 1.07
C VAL A 325 8.33 -25.47 0.24
N THR A 326 8.23 -25.46 -1.08
CA THR A 326 9.39 -25.36 -1.95
C THR A 326 10.06 -24.00 -1.83
N ASN A 327 9.31 -22.92 -1.99
CA ASN A 327 9.86 -21.57 -1.98
C ASN A 327 10.28 -21.12 -0.58
N THR A 328 9.57 -21.53 0.48
CA THR A 328 9.97 -21.24 1.86
C THR A 328 11.32 -21.88 2.20
N ASN A 329 11.54 -23.13 1.83
CA ASN A 329 12.85 -23.77 1.97
C ASN A 329 13.91 -23.09 1.11
N LYS A 330 13.58 -22.73 -0.14
CA LYS A 330 14.52 -21.99 -1.01
C LYS A 330 15.01 -20.69 -0.36
N ILE A 331 14.12 -19.92 0.27
CA ILE A 331 14.50 -18.70 0.99
C ILE A 331 15.35 -19.04 2.22
N ALA A 332 14.98 -20.07 2.99
CA ALA A 332 15.75 -20.51 4.15
C ALA A 332 17.18 -20.96 3.76
N ASP A 333 17.32 -21.69 2.65
CA ASP A 333 18.61 -22.18 2.13
C ASP A 333 19.54 -21.05 1.62
N MET A 334 18.98 -19.85 1.38
CA MET A 334 19.77 -18.66 0.99
C MET A 334 20.42 -17.97 2.20
N ILE A 335 20.06 -18.38 3.43
CA ILE A 335 20.51 -17.70 4.66
C ILE A 335 21.66 -18.49 5.29
N ASP A 336 22.78 -17.83 5.52
CA ASP A 336 23.93 -18.38 6.21
C ASP A 336 23.61 -18.64 7.69
N VAL A 337 24.38 -19.52 8.34
CA VAL A 337 24.32 -19.69 9.80
C VAL A 337 24.91 -18.45 10.48
N ILE A 338 24.03 -17.61 11.05
CA ILE A 338 24.38 -16.34 11.66
C ILE A 338 24.11 -16.41 13.16
N LYS A 339 25.06 -15.92 14.00
CA LYS A 339 24.84 -15.72 15.42
C LYS A 339 24.52 -14.25 15.73
N PRO A 340 23.26 -13.90 16.00
CA PRO A 340 22.86 -12.53 16.36
C PRO A 340 23.52 -12.07 17.67
N ILE A 341 23.72 -12.98 18.61
CA ILE A 341 24.41 -12.75 19.89
C ILE A 341 25.73 -13.55 19.84
N LYS A 342 26.85 -12.83 19.96
CA LYS A 342 28.16 -13.46 20.00
C LYS A 342 28.42 -14.10 21.36
N ASP A 343 29.20 -15.19 21.36
CA ASP A 343 29.56 -15.90 22.60
C ASP A 343 30.53 -15.09 23.47
N ASP A 344 31.34 -14.23 22.85
CA ASP A 344 32.33 -13.42 23.54
C ASP A 344 31.75 -12.12 24.11
N LEU A 345 32.22 -11.73 25.30
CA LEU A 345 31.90 -10.44 25.90
C LEU A 345 32.89 -9.38 25.40
N TYR A 346 32.34 -8.29 24.88
CA TYR A 346 33.13 -7.14 24.41
C TYR A 346 32.91 -5.96 25.33
N THR A 347 33.99 -5.32 25.80
CA THR A 347 33.90 -4.05 26.52
C THR A 347 33.64 -2.92 25.52
N PRO A 348 32.72 -1.97 25.83
CA PRO A 348 32.58 -0.76 25.03
C PRO A 348 33.92 -0.01 24.94
N ARG A 349 34.26 0.47 23.75
CA ARG A 349 35.40 1.36 23.50
C ARG A 349 34.98 2.80 23.51
#